data_90d6dc4f635564bb44bdfd67d2ae5f05
#
_entry.id   90d6dc4f635564bb44bdfd67d2ae5f05
#
_cell.length_a   1.000
_cell.length_b   1.000
_cell.length_c   1.000
_cell.angle_alpha   90.00
_cell.angle_beta   90.00
_cell.angle_gamma   90.00
#
_symmetry.space_group_name_H-M   'P 1'
#
loop_
_entity.id
_entity.type
_entity.pdbx_description
1 polymer ?
#
loop_
_entity_poly.entity_id
_entity_poly.type
_entity_poly.pdbx_seq_one_letter_code
_entity_poly.pdbx_strand_id
1 'polypeptide(L)' 'MESALLAIWNAVTPEHETAFNSWYDGEHVPERLALPGFLSATRYHDATRPHYYCALYEAQSTDALSSPQYLAKIGRAHV' A
#
# COMPACT_ATOMS: atom_id res chain seq x y z
N MET A 1 -2.05 -13.28 -19.86
CA MET A 1 -1.48 -13.22 -18.51
C MET A 1 -2.35 -12.33 -17.63
N GLU A 2 -2.68 -12.81 -16.47
CA GLU A 2 -3.50 -12.06 -15.55
C GLU A 2 -2.63 -11.27 -14.59
N SER A 3 -3.07 -10.08 -14.26
CA SER A 3 -2.49 -9.31 -13.18
C SER A 3 -3.61 -8.86 -12.25
N ALA A 4 -3.24 -8.43 -11.05
CA ALA A 4 -4.19 -7.96 -10.06
C ALA A 4 -3.79 -6.58 -9.59
N LEU A 5 -4.77 -5.78 -9.23
CA LEU A 5 -4.56 -4.45 -8.68
C LEU A 5 -5.15 -4.40 -7.27
N LEU A 6 -4.39 -3.83 -6.35
CA LEU A 6 -4.85 -3.57 -4.99
C LEU A 6 -4.83 -2.07 -4.76
N ALA A 7 -6.00 -1.49 -4.51
CA ALA A 7 -6.12 -0.07 -4.21
C ALA A 7 -6.45 0.11 -2.74
N ILE A 8 -5.64 0.91 -2.05
CA ILE A 8 -5.83 1.19 -0.63
C ILE A 8 -6.01 2.69 -0.45
N TRP A 9 -7.16 3.07 0.11
CA TRP A 9 -7.51 4.46 0.35
C TRP A 9 -7.29 4.79 1.82
N ASN A 10 -6.65 5.92 2.08
CA ASN A 10 -6.38 6.38 3.44
C ASN A 10 -6.73 7.85 3.60
N ALA A 11 -7.32 8.17 4.74
CA ALA A 11 -7.47 9.55 5.18
C ALA A 11 -6.57 9.74 6.39
N VAL A 12 -5.82 10.83 6.44
CA VAL A 12 -4.89 11.11 7.53
C VAL A 12 -5.13 12.52 8.06
N THR A 13 -4.98 12.70 9.38
CA THR A 13 -5.12 14.03 9.98
C THR A 13 -3.90 14.89 9.67
N PRO A 14 -4.07 16.22 9.54
CA PRO A 14 -2.96 17.10 9.14
C PRO A 14 -1.71 16.96 10.02
N GLU A 15 -1.89 16.81 11.33
CA GLU A 15 -0.76 16.72 12.24
C GLU A 15 0.05 15.44 12.11
N HIS A 16 -0.53 14.40 11.48
CA HIS A 16 0.16 13.13 11.28
C HIS A 16 0.63 12.91 9.83
N GLU A 17 0.33 13.85 8.95
CA GLU A 17 0.53 13.65 7.51
C GLU A 17 1.99 13.45 7.13
N THR A 18 2.89 14.24 7.69
CA THR A 18 4.32 14.12 7.38
C THR A 18 4.87 12.78 7.82
N ALA A 19 4.54 12.35 9.04
CA ALA A 19 4.98 11.06 9.55
C ALA A 19 4.37 9.90 8.75
N PHE A 20 3.09 10.03 8.37
CA PHE A 20 2.41 9.04 7.55
C PHE A 20 3.10 8.86 6.20
N ASN A 21 3.42 9.96 5.52
CA ASN A 21 4.07 9.89 4.21
C ASN A 21 5.49 9.35 4.31
N SER A 22 6.24 9.74 5.33
CA SER A 22 7.59 9.21 5.55
C SER A 22 7.57 7.71 5.78
N TRP A 23 6.65 7.23 6.61
CA TRP A 23 6.50 5.81 6.87
C TRP A 23 6.07 5.05 5.63
N TYR A 24 5.09 5.60 4.91
CA TYR A 24 4.53 4.93 3.74
C TYR A 24 5.58 4.76 2.65
N ASP A 25 6.32 5.82 2.34
CA ASP A 25 7.30 5.78 1.26
C ASP A 25 8.60 5.10 1.69
N GLY A 26 9.01 5.27 2.93
CA GLY A 26 10.29 4.76 3.42
C GLY A 26 10.26 3.32 3.89
N GLU A 27 9.12 2.85 4.39
CA GLU A 27 9.02 1.52 5.00
C GLU A 27 7.94 0.66 4.38
N HIS A 28 6.70 1.17 4.32
CA HIS A 28 5.55 0.36 3.96
C HIS A 28 5.57 -0.09 2.51
N VAL A 29 5.80 0.83 1.57
CA VAL A 29 5.87 0.49 0.15
C VAL A 29 7.03 -0.47 -0.13
N PRO A 30 8.26 -0.19 0.33
CA PRO A 30 9.35 -1.14 0.13
C PRO A 30 9.08 -2.52 0.71
N GLU A 31 8.45 -2.61 1.89
CA GLU A 31 8.09 -3.89 2.48
C GLU A 31 7.11 -4.67 1.61
N ARG A 32 6.12 -3.98 1.05
CA ARG A 32 5.16 -4.63 0.15
C ARG A 32 5.81 -5.09 -1.14
N LEU A 33 6.67 -4.27 -1.73
CA LEU A 33 7.34 -4.63 -2.97
C LEU A 33 8.33 -5.77 -2.79
N ALA A 34 8.77 -6.04 -1.56
CA ALA A 34 9.61 -7.18 -1.27
C ALA A 34 8.84 -8.49 -1.20
N LEU A 35 7.50 -8.45 -1.17
CA LEU A 35 6.69 -9.66 -1.09
C LEU A 35 6.58 -10.33 -2.46
N PRO A 36 6.55 -11.68 -2.50
CA PRO A 36 6.43 -12.39 -3.77
C PRO A 36 5.19 -11.97 -4.54
N GLY A 37 5.36 -11.73 -5.83
CA GLY A 37 4.26 -11.43 -6.73
C GLY A 37 3.85 -9.97 -6.82
N PHE A 38 4.40 -9.09 -5.98
CA PHE A 38 4.15 -7.66 -6.09
C PHE A 38 5.13 -7.04 -7.08
N LEU A 39 4.61 -6.29 -8.05
CA LEU A 39 5.38 -5.78 -9.18
C LEU A 39 5.69 -4.29 -9.08
N SER A 40 4.72 -3.50 -8.62
CA SER A 40 4.88 -2.05 -8.56
C SER A 40 3.94 -1.45 -7.54
N ALA A 41 4.23 -0.22 -7.15
CA ALA A 41 3.38 0.56 -6.26
C ALA A 41 3.43 2.02 -6.70
N THR A 42 2.26 2.66 -6.73
CA THR A 42 2.14 4.08 -7.04
C THR A 42 1.22 4.72 -6.01
N ARG A 43 1.62 5.86 -5.49
CA ARG A 43 0.81 6.61 -4.53
C ARG A 43 0.23 7.84 -5.21
N TYR A 44 -1.03 8.11 -4.89
CA TYR A 44 -1.77 9.26 -5.41
C TYR A 44 -2.29 10.10 -4.25
N HIS A 45 -2.40 11.38 -4.49
CA HIS A 45 -2.94 12.34 -3.55
C HIS A 45 -4.16 12.99 -4.19
N ASP A 46 -5.28 13.03 -3.45
CA ASP A 46 -6.51 13.64 -3.98
C ASP A 46 -6.33 15.15 -4.05
N ALA A 47 -6.50 15.73 -5.24
CA ALA A 47 -6.32 17.16 -5.45
C ALA A 47 -7.41 18.01 -4.77
N THR A 48 -8.59 17.43 -4.53
CA THR A 48 -9.73 18.13 -3.94
C THR A 48 -9.87 17.88 -2.44
N ARG A 49 -9.23 16.81 -1.94
CA ARG A 49 -9.27 16.45 -0.52
C ARG A 49 -7.84 16.19 -0.05
N PRO A 50 -7.15 17.24 0.45
CA PRO A 50 -5.70 17.16 0.68
C PRO A 50 -5.22 16.07 1.61
N HIS A 51 -6.09 15.53 2.46
CA HIS A 51 -5.70 14.51 3.44
C HIS A 51 -6.06 13.09 3.00
N TYR A 52 -6.46 12.92 1.74
CA TYR A 52 -6.84 11.62 1.20
C TYR A 52 -5.78 11.13 0.22
N TYR A 53 -5.40 9.88 0.40
CA TYR A 53 -4.36 9.23 -0.39
C TYR A 53 -4.86 7.89 -0.90
N CYS A 54 -4.33 7.47 -2.04
CA CYS A 54 -4.55 6.15 -2.59
C CYS A 54 -3.21 5.52 -2.93
N ALA A 55 -2.99 4.30 -2.50
CA ALA A 55 -1.84 3.50 -2.93
C ALA A 55 -2.36 2.41 -3.85
N LEU A 56 -1.79 2.33 -5.04
CA LEU A 56 -2.17 1.34 -6.04
C LEU A 56 -1.00 0.38 -6.24
N TYR A 57 -1.22 -0.89 -5.93
CA TYR A 57 -0.22 -1.94 -6.09
C TYR A 57 -0.60 -2.85 -7.24
N GLU A 58 0.37 -3.16 -8.09
CA GLU A 58 0.22 -4.16 -9.12
C GLU A 58 0.86 -5.45 -8.67
N ALA A 59 0.14 -6.56 -8.81
CA ALA A 59 0.62 -7.89 -8.48
C ALA A 59 0.49 -8.80 -9.70
N GLN A 60 1.28 -9.89 -9.74
CA GLN A 60 1.23 -10.85 -10.84
C GLN A 60 -0.13 -11.52 -10.96
N SER A 61 -0.77 -11.78 -9.82
CA SER A 61 -2.08 -12.43 -9.77
C SER A 61 -2.71 -12.17 -8.41
N THR A 62 -3.96 -12.58 -8.26
CA THR A 62 -4.64 -12.51 -6.96
C THR A 62 -4.01 -13.41 -5.91
N ASP A 63 -3.24 -14.42 -6.33
CA ASP A 63 -2.55 -15.31 -5.39
C ASP A 63 -1.56 -14.55 -4.50
N ALA A 64 -0.93 -13.50 -5.02
CA ALA A 64 -0.03 -12.68 -4.22
C ALA A 64 -0.74 -12.04 -3.03
N LEU A 65 -2.02 -11.70 -3.19
CA LEU A 65 -2.83 -11.05 -2.16
C LEU A 65 -3.30 -12.00 -1.07
N SER A 66 -3.20 -13.31 -1.30
CA SER A 66 -3.56 -14.33 -0.32
C SER A 66 -2.35 -15.14 0.14
N SER A 67 -1.14 -14.71 -0.20
CA SER A 67 0.07 -15.40 0.22
C SER A 67 0.24 -15.29 1.74
N PRO A 68 0.86 -16.28 2.38
CA PRO A 68 1.14 -16.19 3.82
C PRO A 68 1.97 -14.97 4.19
N GLN A 69 2.91 -14.57 3.34
CA GLN A 69 3.75 -13.41 3.56
C GLN A 69 2.92 -12.12 3.58
N TYR A 70 1.99 -11.98 2.63
CA TYR A 70 1.14 -10.80 2.56
C TYR A 70 0.18 -10.75 3.76
N LEU A 71 -0.45 -11.88 4.09
CA LEU A 71 -1.40 -11.95 5.20
C LEU A 71 -0.73 -11.64 6.53
N ALA A 72 0.51 -12.07 6.70
CA ALA A 72 1.27 -11.74 7.91
C ALA A 72 1.52 -10.23 8.02
N LYS A 73 1.79 -9.55 6.91
CA LYS A 73 1.99 -8.10 6.92
C LYS A 73 0.71 -7.35 7.25
N ILE A 74 -0.43 -7.80 6.71
CA ILE A 74 -1.73 -7.21 7.04
C ILE A 74 -2.02 -7.35 8.52
N GLY A 75 -1.81 -8.53 9.10
CA GLY A 75 -2.04 -8.77 10.52
C GLY A 75 -1.21 -7.85 11.40
N ARG A 76 0.03 -7.59 11.02
CA ARG A 76 0.90 -6.67 11.74
C ARG A 76 0.43 -5.23 11.64
N ALA A 77 -0.15 -4.86 10.52
CA ALA A 77 -0.63 -3.49 10.31
C ALA A 77 -1.86 -3.15 11.16
N HIS A 78 -2.54 -4.15 11.66
CA HIS A 78 -3.74 -3.96 12.48
C HIS A 78 -3.47 -3.97 13.98
N VAL A 79 -2.25 -4.11 14.37
CA VAL A 79 -1.87 -4.14 15.78
C VAL A 79 -1.69 -2.74 16.36
#